data_5983e9dd9a48af1f75583d59db6229ed
#
_entry.id   5983e9dd9a48af1f75583d59db6229ed
#
_cell.length_a   1.000
_cell.length_b   1.000
_cell.length_c   1.000
_cell.angle_alpha   90.00
_cell.angle_beta   90.00
_cell.angle_gamma   90.00
#
_symmetry.space_group_name_H-M   'P 1'
#
loop_
_entity.id
_entity.type
_entity.pdbx_description
1 polymer ?
#
loop_
_entity_poly.entity_id
_entity_poly.type
_entity_poly.pdbx_seq_one_letter_code
_entity_poly.pdbx_strand_id
1 'polypeptide(L)'
;KSSIFNTILLALFFHSMVLSQSIVTKESYDRRFTPPEIGLPENIPFVKNIIWGENGTFRKLNIGPETRIEELKLRRKMLQAHQWLGIITLAGLAYQYDVGKELYNGNDSNYWDSHYDKHKAMGYFTYMTYMSTASLSIFSPPARKYDNNRNSIKFHRRMAALHFTAMMA
;
A
#
# COMPACT_ATOMS: atom_id res chain seq x y z
N LYS A 1 12.52 -11.83 25.48
CA LYS A 1 12.89 -10.41 25.17
C LYS A 1 12.51 -10.00 23.73
N SER A 2 12.45 -10.93 22.77
CA SER A 2 12.06 -10.63 21.37
C SER A 2 10.57 -10.32 21.20
N SER A 3 9.70 -10.92 22.02
CA SER A 3 8.24 -10.76 21.93
C SER A 3 7.79 -9.31 22.23
N ILE A 4 8.36 -8.65 23.23
CA ILE A 4 8.00 -7.27 23.60
C ILE A 4 8.42 -6.28 22.53
N PHE A 5 9.60 -6.47 21.93
CA PHE A 5 10.09 -5.62 20.85
C PHE A 5 9.19 -5.71 19.60
N ASN A 6 8.78 -6.93 19.24
CA ASN A 6 7.86 -7.15 18.12
C ASN A 6 6.47 -6.55 18.37
N THR A 7 5.96 -6.62 19.62
CA THR A 7 4.68 -6.01 19.98
C THR A 7 4.73 -4.49 19.92
N ILE A 8 5.82 -3.88 20.37
CA ILE A 8 6.03 -2.43 20.31
C ILE A 8 6.16 -1.96 18.84
N LEU A 9 6.92 -2.69 18.02
CA LEU A 9 7.07 -2.38 16.60
C LEU A 9 5.73 -2.47 15.86
N LEU A 10 4.95 -3.49 16.16
CA LEU A 10 3.59 -3.68 15.60
C LEU A 10 2.65 -2.54 16.04
N ALA A 11 2.69 -2.16 17.32
CA ALA A 11 1.88 -1.08 17.86
C ALA A 11 2.24 0.29 17.24
N LEU A 12 3.53 0.58 17.07
CA LEU A 12 3.99 1.81 16.42
C LEU A 12 3.59 1.85 14.94
N PHE A 13 3.63 0.72 14.25
CA PHE A 13 3.19 0.62 12.86
C PHE A 13 1.68 0.81 12.72
N PHE A 14 0.88 0.20 13.61
CA PHE A 14 -0.57 0.42 13.68
C PHE A 14 -0.92 1.87 13.99
N HIS A 15 -0.21 2.49 14.93
CA HIS A 15 -0.43 3.90 15.30
C HIS A 15 -0.14 4.84 14.12
N SER A 16 0.93 4.60 13.37
CA SER A 16 1.25 5.38 12.17
C SER A 16 0.23 5.18 11.04
N MET A 17 -0.35 3.99 10.90
CA MET A 17 -1.42 3.71 9.94
C MET A 17 -2.72 4.43 10.30
N VAL A 18 -3.13 4.39 11.57
CA VAL A 18 -4.36 5.06 12.05
C VAL A 18 -4.26 6.58 11.88
N LEU A 19 -3.12 7.17 12.23
CA LEU A 19 -2.86 8.60 12.01
C LEU A 19 -2.88 8.98 10.52
N SER A 20 -2.36 8.12 9.64
CA SER A 20 -2.43 8.31 8.19
C SER A 20 -3.88 8.29 7.66
N GLN A 21 -4.75 7.47 8.23
CA GLN A 21 -6.16 7.39 7.83
C GLN A 21 -6.96 8.64 8.20
N SER A 22 -6.78 9.18 9.40
CA SER A 22 -7.49 10.36 9.87
C SER A 22 -7.17 11.61 9.04
N ILE A 23 -5.95 11.67 8.51
CA ILE A 23 -5.49 12.78 7.66
C ILE A 23 -6.05 12.68 6.25
N VAL A 24 -6.08 11.47 5.67
CA VAL A 24 -6.60 11.24 4.30
C VAL A 24 -8.11 11.45 4.22
N THR A 25 -8.86 11.09 5.27
CA THR A 25 -10.33 11.23 5.28
C THR A 25 -10.80 12.67 5.44
N LYS A 26 -10.06 13.51 6.16
CA LYS A 26 -10.47 14.89 6.45
C LYS A 26 -10.20 15.86 5.30
N GLU A 27 -9.16 15.64 4.49
CA GLU A 27 -8.77 16.52 3.38
C GLU A 27 -9.48 16.24 2.06
N SER A 28 -10.04 15.07 1.88
CA SER A 28 -10.70 14.68 0.63
C SER A 28 -12.21 15.00 0.59
N TYR A 29 -12.75 15.55 1.67
CA TYR A 29 -14.19 15.77 1.82
C TYR A 29 -14.54 17.24 2.15
N ASP A 30 -13.97 18.20 1.43
CA ASP A 30 -14.49 19.55 1.50
C ASP A 30 -15.64 19.71 0.51
N ARG A 31 -16.88 19.77 1.03
CA ARG A 31 -18.12 19.94 0.26
C ARG A 31 -18.24 21.27 -0.49
N ARG A 32 -17.26 22.15 -0.38
CA ARG A 32 -17.26 23.50 -0.96
C ARG A 32 -16.72 23.59 -2.38
N PHE A 33 -16.44 22.44 -3.03
CA PHE A 33 -15.94 22.44 -4.40
C PHE A 33 -17.04 22.28 -5.42
N THR A 34 -17.21 23.28 -6.25
CA THR A 34 -17.95 23.19 -7.50
C THR A 34 -17.18 22.33 -8.50
N PRO A 35 -17.87 21.45 -9.27
CA PRO A 35 -17.23 20.52 -10.20
C PRO A 35 -16.24 21.11 -11.21
N PRO A 36 -16.42 22.35 -11.73
CA PRO A 36 -15.50 22.89 -12.73
C PRO A 36 -14.14 23.32 -12.20
N GLU A 37 -13.97 23.47 -10.90
CA GLU A 37 -12.71 23.97 -10.30
C GLU A 37 -11.69 22.88 -9.93
N ILE A 38 -12.03 21.61 -10.09
CA ILE A 38 -11.15 20.51 -9.71
C ILE A 38 -10.35 20.04 -10.92
N GLY A 39 -9.29 20.77 -11.23
CA GLY A 39 -8.30 20.36 -12.24
C GLY A 39 -7.34 19.28 -11.75
N LEU A 40 -6.45 18.85 -12.63
CA LEU A 40 -5.31 18.03 -12.27
C LEU A 40 -4.30 18.87 -11.46
N PRO A 41 -3.60 18.30 -10.47
CA PRO A 41 -2.58 19.01 -9.71
C PRO A 41 -1.35 19.29 -10.58
N GLU A 42 -0.70 20.44 -10.34
CA GLU A 42 0.49 20.88 -11.09
C GLU A 42 1.67 19.88 -10.99
N ASN A 43 1.84 19.26 -9.83
CA ASN A 43 2.97 18.37 -9.53
C ASN A 43 2.54 16.91 -9.45
N ILE A 44 2.18 16.31 -10.58
CA ILE A 44 1.82 14.89 -10.62
C ILE A 44 3.09 14.05 -10.63
N PRO A 45 3.23 13.02 -9.77
CA PRO A 45 4.33 12.06 -9.84
C PRO A 45 4.42 11.39 -11.21
N PHE A 46 5.63 11.19 -11.71
CA PHE A 46 5.91 10.74 -13.08
C PHE A 46 5.03 9.54 -13.52
N VAL A 47 5.01 8.46 -12.75
CA VAL A 47 4.21 7.26 -13.10
C VAL A 47 2.72 7.59 -13.20
N LYS A 48 2.19 8.40 -12.27
CA LYS A 48 0.79 8.81 -12.30
C LYS A 48 0.48 9.76 -13.46
N ASN A 49 1.44 10.56 -13.88
CA ASN A 49 1.29 11.43 -15.04
C ASN A 49 1.18 10.64 -16.33
N ILE A 50 1.98 9.57 -16.50
CA ILE A 50 1.88 8.65 -17.65
C ILE A 50 0.49 7.99 -17.70
N ILE A 51 -0.06 7.63 -16.56
CA ILE A 51 -1.33 6.88 -16.50
C ILE A 51 -2.54 7.82 -16.54
N TRP A 52 -2.54 8.87 -15.71
CA TRP A 52 -3.69 9.73 -15.42
C TRP A 52 -3.52 11.20 -15.81
N GLY A 53 -2.35 11.62 -16.33
CA GLY A 53 -2.11 12.98 -16.79
C GLY A 53 -3.07 13.40 -17.90
N GLU A 54 -2.98 14.65 -18.37
CA GLU A 54 -3.81 15.16 -19.47
C GLU A 54 -3.71 14.29 -20.73
N ASN A 55 -2.50 13.84 -21.05
CA ASN A 55 -2.20 12.91 -22.13
C ASN A 55 -1.97 11.47 -21.65
N GLY A 56 -2.47 11.12 -20.47
CA GLY A 56 -2.26 9.83 -19.83
C GLY A 56 -2.93 8.68 -20.59
N THR A 57 -2.35 7.49 -20.44
CA THR A 57 -2.81 6.29 -21.17
C THR A 57 -4.29 5.97 -20.90
N PHE A 58 -4.76 6.14 -19.64
CA PHE A 58 -6.15 5.83 -19.30
C PHE A 58 -7.13 6.82 -19.93
N ARG A 59 -6.77 8.09 -20.06
CA ARG A 59 -7.59 9.08 -20.76
C ARG A 59 -7.63 8.84 -22.26
N LYS A 60 -6.51 8.51 -22.87
CA LYS A 60 -6.45 8.18 -24.31
C LYS A 60 -7.25 6.94 -24.68
N LEU A 61 -7.31 5.97 -23.77
CA LEU A 61 -8.04 4.72 -23.98
C LEU A 61 -9.48 4.77 -23.49
N ASN A 62 -9.94 5.91 -22.97
CA ASN A 62 -11.24 6.07 -22.31
C ASN A 62 -11.47 5.02 -21.19
N ILE A 63 -10.39 4.65 -20.48
CA ILE A 63 -10.44 3.73 -19.34
C ILE A 63 -10.54 4.55 -18.06
N GLY A 64 -11.62 4.36 -17.32
CA GLY A 64 -11.80 4.98 -16.00
C GLY A 64 -12.92 6.01 -15.95
N PRO A 65 -13.02 6.74 -14.84
CA PRO A 65 -14.09 7.72 -14.62
C PRO A 65 -13.97 8.91 -15.58
N GLU A 66 -15.13 9.42 -16.02
CA GLU A 66 -15.20 10.56 -16.92
C GLU A 66 -14.90 11.89 -16.21
N THR A 67 -15.28 11.98 -14.93
CA THR A 67 -15.14 13.21 -14.16
C THR A 67 -14.02 13.13 -13.13
N ARG A 68 -13.39 14.28 -12.84
CA ARG A 68 -12.36 14.37 -11.81
C ARG A 68 -12.87 14.00 -10.41
N ILE A 69 -14.13 14.26 -10.12
CA ILE A 69 -14.78 13.89 -8.85
C ILE A 69 -14.83 12.37 -8.71
N GLU A 70 -15.18 11.67 -9.76
CA GLU A 70 -15.22 10.20 -9.76
C GLU A 70 -13.81 9.59 -9.67
N GLU A 71 -12.82 10.19 -10.32
CA GLU A 71 -11.41 9.81 -10.14
C GLU A 71 -10.99 9.90 -8.66
N LEU A 72 -11.37 10.97 -7.97
CA LEU A 72 -11.06 11.16 -6.55
C LEU A 72 -11.80 10.14 -5.66
N LYS A 73 -13.05 9.80 -5.99
CA LYS A 73 -13.80 8.73 -5.32
C LYS A 73 -13.14 7.36 -5.55
N LEU A 74 -12.74 7.06 -6.80
CA LEU A 74 -12.01 5.84 -7.13
C LEU A 74 -10.69 5.77 -6.36
N ARG A 75 -9.91 6.84 -6.37
CA ARG A 75 -8.67 6.94 -5.58
C ARG A 75 -8.91 6.59 -4.13
N ARG A 76 -9.95 7.15 -3.50
CA ARG A 76 -10.28 6.88 -2.10
C ARG A 76 -10.53 5.39 -1.87
N LYS A 77 -11.35 4.75 -2.71
CA LYS A 77 -11.63 3.31 -2.63
C LYS A 77 -10.35 2.47 -2.80
N MET A 78 -9.52 2.80 -3.79
CA MET A 78 -8.24 2.10 -4.01
C MET A 78 -7.28 2.24 -2.84
N LEU A 79 -7.19 3.43 -2.23
CA LEU A 79 -6.32 3.63 -1.06
C LEU A 79 -6.87 2.98 0.21
N GLN A 80 -8.19 2.89 0.37
CA GLN A 80 -8.79 2.10 1.46
C GLN A 80 -8.47 0.60 1.30
N ALA A 81 -8.63 0.06 0.09
CA ALA A 81 -8.25 -1.32 -0.21
C ALA A 81 -6.75 -1.56 -0.01
N HIS A 82 -5.89 -0.61 -0.44
CA HIS A 82 -4.45 -0.63 -0.17
C HIS A 82 -4.13 -0.75 1.32
N GLN A 83 -4.83 -0.01 2.18
CA GLN A 83 -4.63 -0.06 3.63
C GLN A 83 -4.99 -1.42 4.21
N TRP A 84 -6.16 -1.96 3.84
CA TRP A 84 -6.60 -3.28 4.32
C TRP A 84 -5.68 -4.41 3.84
N LEU A 85 -5.31 -4.43 2.56
CA LEU A 85 -4.37 -5.40 2.03
C LEU A 85 -2.97 -5.23 2.65
N GLY A 86 -2.56 -4.01 2.99
CA GLY A 86 -1.32 -3.76 3.71
C GLY A 86 -1.30 -4.40 5.11
N ILE A 87 -2.44 -4.36 5.83
CA ILE A 87 -2.59 -5.03 7.12
C ILE A 87 -2.50 -6.55 6.95
N ILE A 88 -3.20 -7.10 5.95
CA ILE A 88 -3.16 -8.54 5.63
C ILE A 88 -1.75 -8.96 5.26
N THR A 89 -1.05 -8.17 4.43
CA THR A 89 0.35 -8.43 4.07
C THR A 89 1.27 -8.45 5.29
N LEU A 90 1.09 -7.48 6.21
CA LEU A 90 1.87 -7.44 7.44
C LEU A 90 1.64 -8.67 8.32
N ALA A 91 0.38 -9.10 8.47
CA ALA A 91 0.05 -10.32 9.18
C ALA A 91 0.67 -11.57 8.51
N GLY A 92 0.63 -11.62 7.18
CA GLY A 92 1.29 -12.66 6.39
C GLY A 92 2.81 -12.71 6.61
N LEU A 93 3.48 -11.56 6.62
CA LEU A 93 4.92 -11.46 6.90
C LEU A 93 5.27 -11.91 8.32
N ALA A 94 4.44 -11.54 9.32
CA ALA A 94 4.64 -12.00 10.70
C ALA A 94 4.50 -13.52 10.82
N TYR A 95 3.48 -14.09 10.19
CA TYR A 95 3.30 -15.54 10.13
C TYR A 95 4.47 -16.24 9.41
N GLN A 96 4.92 -15.69 8.28
CA GLN A 96 6.08 -16.20 7.54
C GLN A 96 7.36 -16.21 8.37
N TYR A 97 7.56 -15.18 9.19
CA TYR A 97 8.69 -15.13 10.10
C TYR A 97 8.64 -16.26 11.14
N ASP A 98 7.47 -16.49 11.75
CA ASP A 98 7.32 -17.55 12.77
C ASP A 98 7.52 -18.94 12.15
N VAL A 99 6.87 -19.24 11.04
CA VAL A 99 7.03 -20.54 10.35
C VAL A 99 8.45 -20.71 9.81
N GLY A 100 9.06 -19.68 9.28
CA GLY A 100 10.44 -19.73 8.80
C GLY A 100 11.45 -19.96 9.92
N LYS A 101 11.23 -19.36 11.09
CA LYS A 101 12.04 -19.60 12.28
C LYS A 101 11.93 -21.06 12.78
N GLU A 102 10.73 -21.63 12.74
CA GLU A 102 10.50 -23.02 13.10
C GLU A 102 11.21 -23.97 12.12
N LEU A 103 11.14 -23.70 10.82
CA LEU A 103 11.86 -24.46 9.79
C LEU A 103 13.38 -24.39 10.00
N TYR A 104 13.91 -23.22 10.34
CA TYR A 104 15.34 -23.04 10.57
C TYR A 104 15.85 -23.81 11.80
N ASN A 105 15.05 -23.93 12.84
CA ASN A 105 15.41 -24.61 14.10
C ASN A 105 15.01 -26.09 14.14
N GLY A 106 14.21 -26.59 13.20
CA GLY A 106 13.72 -27.98 13.15
C GLY A 106 14.79 -28.95 12.69
N ASN A 107 14.99 -30.05 13.45
CA ASN A 107 15.98 -31.09 13.17
C ASN A 107 15.36 -32.39 12.60
N ASP A 108 14.03 -32.45 12.43
CA ASP A 108 13.32 -33.63 11.96
C ASP A 108 12.83 -33.47 10.53
N SER A 109 13.12 -34.45 9.65
CA SER A 109 12.74 -34.43 8.25
C SER A 109 11.23 -34.36 8.02
N ASN A 110 10.42 -35.09 8.82
CA ASN A 110 8.95 -35.11 8.73
C ASN A 110 8.37 -33.71 9.12
N TYR A 111 8.99 -33.07 10.10
CA TYR A 111 8.63 -31.71 10.52
C TYR A 111 8.92 -30.70 9.41
N TRP A 112 10.08 -30.84 8.76
CA TRP A 112 10.50 -30.00 7.64
C TRP A 112 9.47 -30.03 6.49
N ASP A 113 9.07 -31.21 6.02
CA ASP A 113 8.17 -31.34 4.86
C ASP A 113 6.83 -30.64 5.12
N SER A 114 6.21 -30.89 6.28
CA SER A 114 4.89 -30.31 6.59
C SER A 114 4.92 -28.79 6.80
N HIS A 115 6.00 -28.25 7.36
CA HIS A 115 6.15 -26.81 7.60
C HIS A 115 6.65 -26.07 6.38
N TYR A 116 7.45 -26.72 5.52
CA TYR A 116 7.91 -26.15 4.26
C TYR A 116 6.75 -25.84 3.32
N ASP A 117 5.81 -26.76 3.14
CA ASP A 117 4.65 -26.51 2.28
C ASP A 117 3.77 -25.38 2.80
N LYS A 118 3.58 -25.28 4.12
CA LYS A 118 2.86 -24.16 4.74
C LYS A 118 3.59 -22.83 4.51
N HIS A 119 4.91 -22.81 4.74
CA HIS A 119 5.74 -21.64 4.51
C HIS A 119 5.67 -21.18 3.06
N LYS A 120 5.79 -22.11 2.13
CA LYS A 120 5.71 -21.86 0.69
C LYS A 120 4.33 -21.33 0.27
N ALA A 121 3.24 -21.96 0.69
CA ALA A 121 1.89 -21.55 0.35
C ALA A 121 1.57 -20.14 0.90
N MET A 122 1.91 -19.87 2.16
CA MET A 122 1.74 -18.57 2.78
C MET A 122 2.69 -17.52 2.18
N GLY A 123 3.87 -17.92 1.72
CA GLY A 123 4.80 -17.05 0.98
C GLY A 123 4.16 -16.51 -0.30
N TYR A 124 3.60 -17.39 -1.11
CA TYR A 124 2.88 -16.98 -2.31
C TYR A 124 1.68 -16.07 -2.00
N PHE A 125 0.88 -16.42 -0.99
CA PHE A 125 -0.25 -15.59 -0.58
C PHE A 125 0.22 -14.20 -0.13
N THR A 126 1.24 -14.12 0.72
CA THR A 126 1.79 -12.85 1.22
C THR A 126 2.39 -12.02 0.09
N TYR A 127 3.11 -12.65 -0.84
CA TYR A 127 3.64 -11.97 -2.02
C TYR A 127 2.53 -11.41 -2.91
N MET A 128 1.50 -12.19 -3.20
CA MET A 128 0.37 -11.73 -4.02
C MET A 128 -0.40 -10.58 -3.37
N THR A 129 -0.65 -10.64 -2.05
CA THR A 129 -1.30 -9.53 -1.34
C THR A 129 -0.42 -8.28 -1.31
N TYR A 130 0.90 -8.46 -1.16
CA TYR A 130 1.87 -7.37 -1.23
C TYR A 130 1.87 -6.68 -2.60
N MET A 131 1.95 -7.45 -3.68
CA MET A 131 1.94 -6.91 -5.05
C MET A 131 0.62 -6.21 -5.38
N SER A 132 -0.51 -6.76 -4.91
CA SER A 132 -1.82 -6.13 -5.05
C SER A 132 -1.89 -4.80 -4.28
N THR A 133 -1.35 -4.77 -3.06
CA THR A 133 -1.25 -3.56 -2.24
C THR A 133 -0.43 -2.47 -2.95
N ALA A 134 0.73 -2.81 -3.49
CA ALA A 134 1.59 -1.88 -4.23
C ALA A 134 0.88 -1.36 -5.49
N SER A 135 0.25 -2.25 -6.25
CA SER A 135 -0.49 -1.91 -7.47
C SER A 135 -1.62 -0.91 -7.22
N LEU A 136 -2.41 -1.11 -6.17
CA LEU A 136 -3.48 -0.17 -5.79
C LEU A 136 -2.97 1.24 -5.52
N SER A 137 -1.80 1.38 -4.91
CA SER A 137 -1.19 2.69 -4.68
C SER A 137 -0.64 3.30 -5.98
N ILE A 138 0.06 2.51 -6.79
CA ILE A 138 0.70 2.97 -8.03
C ILE A 138 -0.35 3.40 -9.06
N PHE A 139 -1.37 2.57 -9.29
CA PHE A 139 -2.41 2.82 -10.29
C PHE A 139 -3.55 3.71 -9.81
N SER A 140 -3.59 4.12 -8.53
CA SER A 140 -4.62 5.05 -8.06
C SER A 140 -4.53 6.41 -8.77
N PRO A 141 -5.68 7.05 -9.08
CA PRO A 141 -5.70 8.39 -9.66
C PRO A 141 -4.89 9.41 -8.85
N PRO A 142 -4.45 10.53 -9.45
CA PRO A 142 -3.69 11.57 -8.76
C PRO A 142 -4.47 12.16 -7.59
N ALA A 143 -3.77 12.60 -6.55
CA ALA A 143 -4.37 13.36 -5.46
C ALA A 143 -4.86 14.72 -5.96
N ARG A 144 -5.73 15.39 -5.20
CA ARG A 144 -6.14 16.76 -5.48
C ARG A 144 -4.95 17.72 -5.42
N LYS A 145 -4.08 17.56 -4.41
CA LYS A 145 -2.86 18.31 -4.20
C LYS A 145 -1.76 17.40 -3.67
N TYR A 146 -0.55 17.60 -4.13
CA TYR A 146 0.63 16.94 -3.56
C TYR A 146 1.34 17.93 -2.63
N ASP A 147 1.18 17.70 -1.32
CA ASP A 147 1.87 18.46 -0.30
C ASP A 147 3.26 17.87 -0.06
N ASN A 148 4.28 18.66 -0.35
CA ASN A 148 5.67 18.24 -0.14
C ASN A 148 6.13 18.36 1.32
N ASN A 149 5.31 18.88 2.23
CA ASN A 149 5.72 19.15 3.62
C ASN A 149 5.41 18.02 4.59
N ARG A 150 4.69 16.97 4.18
CA ARG A 150 4.29 15.85 5.08
C ARG A 150 5.39 14.80 5.21
N ASN A 151 6.13 14.86 6.30
CA ASN A 151 7.25 13.95 6.58
C ASN A 151 6.81 12.47 6.66
N SER A 152 5.62 12.16 7.19
CA SER A 152 5.14 10.78 7.30
C SER A 152 4.87 10.12 5.94
N ILE A 153 4.33 10.86 4.97
CA ILE A 153 4.10 10.36 3.61
C ILE A 153 5.44 10.15 2.88
N LYS A 154 6.39 11.07 3.06
CA LYS A 154 7.75 10.91 2.52
C LYS A 154 8.45 9.68 3.10
N PHE A 155 8.36 9.50 4.42
CA PHE A 155 8.91 8.34 5.11
C PHE A 155 8.28 7.05 4.59
N HIS A 156 6.94 6.95 4.57
CA HIS A 156 6.24 5.79 4.04
C HIS A 156 6.67 5.46 2.60
N ARG A 157 6.80 6.48 1.72
CA ARG A 157 7.23 6.29 0.33
C ARG A 157 8.65 5.75 0.22
N ARG A 158 9.58 6.25 1.05
CA ARG A 158 10.98 5.76 1.10
C ARG A 158 11.04 4.31 1.59
N MET A 159 10.30 4.00 2.67
CA MET A 159 10.23 2.65 3.21
C MET A 159 9.57 1.69 2.24
N ALA A 160 8.51 2.12 1.54
CA ALA A 160 7.86 1.33 0.50
C ALA A 160 8.81 1.04 -0.67
N ALA A 161 9.61 2.01 -1.11
CA ALA A 161 10.59 1.79 -2.18
C ALA A 161 11.68 0.79 -1.74
N LEU A 162 12.23 0.95 -0.53
CA LEU A 162 13.22 0.03 0.03
C LEU A 162 12.66 -1.39 0.16
N HIS A 163 11.46 -1.52 0.72
CA HIS A 163 10.80 -2.80 0.93
C HIS A 163 10.43 -3.47 -0.41
N PHE A 164 9.95 -2.69 -1.38
CA PHE A 164 9.65 -3.20 -2.71
C PHE A 164 10.89 -3.77 -3.38
N THR A 165 12.02 -3.06 -3.31
CA THR A 165 13.29 -3.54 -3.86
C THR A 165 13.74 -4.83 -3.17
N ALA A 166 13.62 -4.91 -1.84
CA ALA A 166 13.98 -6.11 -1.09
C ALA A 166 13.08 -7.33 -1.40
N MET A 167 11.80 -7.10 -1.74
CA MET A 167 10.87 -8.17 -2.11
C MET A 167 11.04 -8.66 -3.55
N MET A 168 11.74 -7.88 -4.40
CA MET A 168 12.00 -8.22 -5.80
C MET A 168 13.39 -8.85 -6.02
N ALA A 169 14.29 -8.75 -5.03
CA ALA A 169 15.62 -9.34 -5.05
C ALA A 169 15.63 -10.81 -4.64
#